data_4983052c478b3cb283224c271dcae0dd
#
_entry.id   4983052c478b3cb283224c271dcae0dd
#
_cell.length_a   1.000
_cell.length_b   1.000
_cell.length_c   1.000
_cell.angle_alpha   90.00
_cell.angle_beta   90.00
_cell.angle_gamma   90.00
#
_symmetry.space_group_name_H-M   'P 1'
#
loop_
_entity.id
_entity.type
_entity.pdbx_description
1 polymer ?
#
loop_
_entity_poly.entity_id
_entity_poly.type
_entity_poly.pdbx_seq_one_letter_code
_entity_poly.pdbx_strand_id
1 'polypeptide(L)'
;MRLALLCFSFLLYAQIAEAQQKSTPHVVQGGETLYSLARLHHTTIDKILSINPGLTVESLQAGQTILLPTGGAAESPTTHVVSKGDTMWNIAKRYNITVDELVAANPEMKQADYKLKKGSIINIPAVTTASNSPTQTATPISKTVGIAFLLPMKATGVEGERSVEFYRGFLMAADKLRDNGRDINIYTYNEDANQSSLVTIINKLKTQKPDVIIGPVYPAHFTEVANFAKEQQIRMVVPFSSKAWQVHTTPQLCLLNTPMQYQQIFAADLFLKIFKIRNAVFMHINNANEQTFTQQLKGRLNAAGVTTTVCNLDAPLTQLKSACAKNKQTVIVPDNSDPAVLRQLLERIKQFCAQYPKYKVSLFGYPGWLDHEQALREDFHVADTYIYTNAFYNPYSRGIAEFNAQYKAWFNADPLDVTPRMGLLGYDLATHLLQGFFTYGKNFTTQRAGTGMLQSDMRFAATEAGGGLVNNSVSFIHYKNDRTIEQLQSR
;
A
#
# COMPACT_ATOMS: atom_id res chain seq x y z
N MET A 1 9.04 -65.84 -8.11
CA MET A 1 8.02 -64.75 -8.08
C MET A 1 7.72 -64.15 -6.70
N ARG A 2 7.82 -64.91 -5.61
CA ARG A 2 7.58 -64.38 -4.23
C ARG A 2 8.74 -63.53 -3.67
N LEU A 3 9.97 -63.71 -4.10
CA LEU A 3 11.13 -62.94 -3.59
C LEU A 3 11.20 -61.52 -4.21
N ALA A 4 10.75 -61.31 -5.43
CA ALA A 4 10.73 -60.01 -6.11
C ALA A 4 9.67 -59.04 -5.54
N LEU A 5 8.53 -59.57 -5.05
CA LEU A 5 7.47 -58.77 -4.43
C LEU A 5 7.90 -58.25 -3.01
N LEU A 6 8.71 -59.03 -2.24
CA LEU A 6 9.22 -58.62 -0.95
C LEU A 6 10.29 -57.52 -1.09
N CYS A 7 11.13 -57.56 -2.10
CA CYS A 7 12.12 -56.47 -2.34
C CYS A 7 11.45 -55.15 -2.77
N PHE A 8 10.35 -55.22 -3.54
CA PHE A 8 9.63 -54.02 -4.00
C PHE A 8 8.87 -53.36 -2.84
N SER A 9 8.29 -54.14 -1.92
CA SER A 9 7.62 -53.59 -0.71
C SER A 9 8.65 -52.98 0.27
N PHE A 10 9.84 -53.57 0.39
CA PHE A 10 10.89 -53.03 1.28
C PHE A 10 11.49 -51.74 0.75
N LEU A 11 11.64 -51.61 -0.61
CA LEU A 11 12.11 -50.34 -1.25
C LEU A 11 11.07 -49.22 -1.12
N LEU A 12 9.76 -49.56 -1.19
CA LEU A 12 8.70 -48.57 -0.98
C LEU A 12 8.63 -48.09 0.50
N TYR A 13 8.83 -48.99 1.45
CA TYR A 13 8.88 -48.65 2.87
C TYR A 13 10.13 -47.83 3.23
N ALA A 14 11.27 -48.08 2.61
CA ALA A 14 12.48 -47.33 2.82
C ALA A 14 12.36 -45.86 2.29
N GLN A 15 11.68 -45.66 1.15
CA GLN A 15 11.42 -44.31 0.62
C GLN A 15 10.42 -43.52 1.47
N ILE A 16 9.43 -44.20 2.08
CA ILE A 16 8.50 -43.54 3.00
C ILE A 16 9.19 -43.19 4.32
N ALA A 17 10.11 -43.99 4.80
CA ALA A 17 10.88 -43.76 6.02
C ALA A 17 11.89 -42.58 5.83
N GLU A 18 12.51 -42.43 4.67
CA GLU A 18 13.38 -41.27 4.37
C GLU A 18 12.59 -39.96 4.26
N ALA A 19 11.36 -39.98 3.75
CA ALA A 19 10.49 -38.81 3.69
C ALA A 19 10.03 -38.36 5.10
N GLN A 20 9.82 -39.29 6.01
CA GLN A 20 9.44 -38.99 7.41
C GLN A 20 10.59 -38.39 8.22
N GLN A 21 11.85 -38.64 7.86
CA GLN A 21 13.02 -38.18 8.61
C GLN A 21 13.39 -36.71 8.38
N LYS A 22 12.71 -36.03 7.42
CA LYS A 22 12.93 -34.62 7.06
C LYS A 22 11.72 -33.72 7.31
N SER A 23 10.78 -34.13 8.13
CA SER A 23 9.59 -33.35 8.44
C SER A 23 9.25 -33.38 9.92
N THR A 24 8.66 -32.28 10.44
CA THR A 24 8.14 -32.17 11.81
C THR A 24 6.63 -31.98 11.78
N PRO A 25 5.91 -32.65 12.71
CA PRO A 25 4.47 -32.41 12.84
C PRO A 25 4.23 -31.00 13.44
N HIS A 26 3.29 -30.28 12.87
CA HIS A 26 2.84 -28.97 13.32
C HIS A 26 1.32 -28.99 13.50
N VAL A 27 0.86 -28.50 14.65
CA VAL A 27 -0.57 -28.29 14.91
C VAL A 27 -0.95 -26.89 14.46
N VAL A 28 -1.77 -26.77 13.44
CA VAL A 28 -2.20 -25.50 12.85
C VAL A 28 -2.92 -24.65 13.88
N GLN A 29 -2.43 -23.44 14.11
CA GLN A 29 -3.04 -22.50 15.03
C GLN A 29 -4.13 -21.66 14.33
N GLY A 30 -5.02 -21.05 15.12
CA GLY A 30 -6.05 -20.17 14.58
C GLY A 30 -5.44 -18.98 13.83
N GLY A 31 -5.79 -18.86 12.54
CA GLY A 31 -5.27 -17.80 11.66
C GLY A 31 -4.01 -18.15 10.87
N GLU A 32 -3.42 -19.33 11.07
CA GLU A 32 -2.36 -19.82 10.21
C GLU A 32 -2.90 -20.26 8.85
N THR A 33 -2.11 -20.08 7.83
CA THR A 33 -2.38 -20.51 6.45
C THR A 33 -1.19 -21.30 5.94
N LEU A 34 -1.38 -22.14 4.92
CA LEU A 34 -0.24 -22.82 4.28
C LEU A 34 0.83 -21.83 3.83
N TYR A 35 0.42 -20.62 3.45
CA TYR A 35 1.34 -19.54 3.10
C TYR A 35 2.18 -19.06 4.30
N SER A 36 1.55 -18.79 5.46
CA SER A 36 2.27 -18.36 6.66
C SER A 36 3.21 -19.44 7.17
N LEU A 37 2.78 -20.71 7.11
CA LEU A 37 3.59 -21.86 7.50
C LEU A 37 4.75 -22.13 6.55
N ALA A 38 4.52 -22.05 5.24
CA ALA A 38 5.59 -22.16 4.24
C ALA A 38 6.67 -21.09 4.45
N ARG A 39 6.27 -19.85 4.74
CA ARG A 39 7.18 -18.76 5.04
C ARG A 39 7.96 -18.97 6.35
N LEU A 40 7.27 -19.36 7.42
CA LEU A 40 7.88 -19.57 8.73
C LEU A 40 8.91 -20.69 8.71
N HIS A 41 8.64 -21.75 7.93
CA HIS A 41 9.48 -22.94 7.83
C HIS A 41 10.38 -22.96 6.60
N HIS A 42 10.53 -21.79 5.92
CA HIS A 42 11.40 -21.63 4.75
C HIS A 42 11.20 -22.71 3.68
N THR A 43 9.93 -22.97 3.34
CA THR A 43 9.52 -23.98 2.37
C THR A 43 8.48 -23.42 1.41
N THR A 44 7.98 -24.23 0.49
CA THR A 44 6.90 -23.85 -0.44
C THR A 44 5.59 -24.53 -0.05
N ILE A 45 4.45 -23.95 -0.47
CA ILE A 45 3.13 -24.57 -0.28
C ILE A 45 3.10 -25.94 -0.95
N ASP A 46 3.63 -26.04 -2.17
CA ASP A 46 3.66 -27.31 -2.92
C ASP A 46 4.45 -28.38 -2.19
N LYS A 47 5.53 -28.03 -1.53
CA LYS A 47 6.31 -28.97 -0.72
C LYS A 47 5.53 -29.44 0.51
N ILE A 48 4.81 -28.53 1.19
CA ILE A 48 3.92 -28.90 2.29
C ILE A 48 2.82 -29.85 1.77
N LEU A 49 2.18 -29.52 0.66
CA LEU A 49 1.13 -30.35 0.07
C LEU A 49 1.67 -31.72 -0.36
N SER A 50 2.86 -31.80 -0.91
CA SER A 50 3.47 -33.05 -1.38
C SER A 50 3.73 -34.07 -0.27
N ILE A 51 3.98 -33.59 0.97
CA ILE A 51 4.21 -34.46 2.14
C ILE A 51 2.98 -34.64 3.02
N ASN A 52 1.84 -34.02 2.64
CA ASN A 52 0.55 -34.13 3.32
C ASN A 52 -0.55 -34.56 2.32
N PRO A 53 -0.59 -35.83 1.89
CA PRO A 53 -1.57 -36.30 0.93
C PRO A 53 -3.02 -36.02 1.39
N GLY A 54 -3.83 -35.39 0.53
CA GLY A 54 -5.22 -35.01 0.84
C GLY A 54 -5.37 -33.60 1.44
N LEU A 55 -4.27 -32.90 1.77
CA LEU A 55 -4.32 -31.51 2.15
C LEU A 55 -4.44 -30.61 0.89
N THR A 56 -5.33 -29.61 0.94
CA THR A 56 -5.43 -28.55 -0.07
C THR A 56 -5.32 -27.19 0.62
N VAL A 57 -5.11 -26.13 -0.16
CA VAL A 57 -5.04 -24.76 0.38
C VAL A 57 -6.32 -24.38 1.12
N GLU A 58 -7.46 -24.89 0.67
CA GLU A 58 -8.79 -24.62 1.20
C GLU A 58 -9.16 -25.53 2.37
N SER A 59 -8.51 -26.68 2.52
CA SER A 59 -8.85 -27.69 3.53
C SER A 59 -8.09 -27.54 4.85
N LEU A 60 -7.17 -26.56 4.96
CA LEU A 60 -6.40 -26.33 6.17
C LEU A 60 -7.31 -25.77 7.29
N GLN A 61 -7.31 -26.44 8.45
CA GLN A 61 -8.13 -26.04 9.61
C GLN A 61 -7.28 -25.88 10.87
N ALA A 62 -7.67 -24.96 11.75
CA ALA A 62 -7.07 -24.85 13.07
C ALA A 62 -7.29 -26.14 13.89
N GLY A 63 -6.25 -26.61 14.58
CA GLY A 63 -6.22 -27.86 15.30
C GLY A 63 -5.81 -29.07 14.45
N GLN A 64 -5.72 -28.94 13.12
CA GLN A 64 -5.23 -29.99 12.24
C GLN A 64 -3.71 -30.16 12.41
N THR A 65 -3.24 -31.40 12.46
CA THR A 65 -1.81 -31.70 12.47
C THR A 65 -1.36 -31.95 11.03
N ILE A 66 -0.37 -31.16 10.57
CA ILE A 66 0.28 -31.32 9.26
C ILE A 66 1.78 -31.54 9.43
N LEU A 67 2.39 -32.14 8.44
CA LEU A 67 3.85 -32.28 8.40
C LEU A 67 4.48 -31.05 7.73
N LEU A 68 5.49 -30.47 8.37
CA LEU A 68 6.27 -29.38 7.82
C LEU A 68 7.72 -29.84 7.53
N PRO A 69 8.30 -29.52 6.37
CA PRO A 69 9.65 -29.92 6.04
C PRO A 69 10.68 -29.32 7.03
N THR A 70 11.60 -30.11 7.52
CA THR A 70 12.74 -29.64 8.32
C THR A 70 13.97 -29.48 7.43
N GLY A 71 14.43 -28.23 7.24
CA GLY A 71 15.70 -27.93 6.57
C GLY A 71 15.55 -27.76 5.05
N GLY A 72 15.48 -26.52 4.58
CA GLY A 72 15.54 -26.18 3.16
C GLY A 72 16.97 -26.25 2.64
N ALA A 73 17.34 -27.33 1.94
CA ALA A 73 18.41 -27.29 0.97
C ALA A 73 17.86 -26.67 -0.33
N ALA A 74 18.68 -25.83 -1.00
CA ALA A 74 18.35 -25.23 -2.28
C ALA A 74 17.92 -26.33 -3.28
N GLU A 75 16.63 -26.29 -3.67
CA GLU A 75 16.10 -27.19 -4.68
C GLU A 75 15.84 -26.43 -5.98
N SER A 76 15.90 -27.17 -7.10
CA SER A 76 15.81 -26.74 -8.49
C SER A 76 14.73 -25.70 -8.77
N PRO A 77 14.90 -24.84 -9.79
CA PRO A 77 13.91 -23.81 -10.11
C PRO A 77 12.54 -24.42 -10.38
N THR A 78 11.54 -23.97 -9.64
CA THR A 78 10.14 -24.32 -9.85
C THR A 78 9.64 -23.53 -11.06
N THR A 79 8.77 -24.09 -11.88
CA THR A 79 8.15 -23.38 -13.00
C THR A 79 6.69 -23.04 -12.71
N HIS A 80 6.20 -21.96 -13.28
CA HIS A 80 4.79 -21.55 -13.22
C HIS A 80 4.19 -21.49 -14.63
N VAL A 81 3.02 -22.09 -14.82
CA VAL A 81 2.25 -21.97 -16.07
C VAL A 81 1.31 -20.77 -15.95
N VAL A 82 1.51 -19.78 -16.81
CA VAL A 82 0.74 -18.54 -16.78
C VAL A 82 -0.74 -18.79 -17.08
N SER A 83 -1.60 -18.38 -16.16
CA SER A 83 -3.05 -18.46 -16.23
C SER A 83 -3.69 -17.15 -16.72
N LYS A 84 -4.97 -17.19 -17.11
CA LYS A 84 -5.70 -15.97 -17.48
C LYS A 84 -5.83 -15.06 -16.24
N GLY A 85 -5.33 -13.82 -16.36
CA GLY A 85 -5.35 -12.84 -15.25
C GLY A 85 -4.07 -12.80 -14.42
N ASP A 86 -3.08 -13.67 -14.70
CA ASP A 86 -1.78 -13.56 -14.08
C ASP A 86 -1.06 -12.29 -14.52
N THR A 87 -0.37 -11.69 -13.55
CA THR A 87 0.58 -10.60 -13.74
C THR A 87 1.91 -10.98 -13.11
N MET A 88 3.01 -10.41 -13.56
CA MET A 88 4.33 -10.64 -12.93
C MET A 88 4.26 -10.42 -11.40
N TRP A 89 3.52 -9.41 -10.97
CA TRP A 89 3.32 -9.12 -9.55
C TRP A 89 2.55 -10.22 -8.81
N ASN A 90 1.43 -10.72 -9.37
CA ASN A 90 0.64 -11.78 -8.73
C ASN A 90 1.44 -13.09 -8.63
N ILE A 91 2.22 -13.39 -9.67
CA ILE A 91 3.07 -14.58 -9.70
C ILE A 91 4.20 -14.43 -8.67
N ALA A 92 4.93 -13.32 -8.68
CA ALA A 92 5.98 -13.05 -7.71
C ALA A 92 5.46 -13.15 -6.26
N LYS A 93 4.29 -12.56 -5.99
CA LYS A 93 3.62 -12.64 -4.69
C LYS A 93 3.23 -14.08 -4.32
N ARG A 94 2.73 -14.87 -5.27
CA ARG A 94 2.34 -16.28 -5.05
C ARG A 94 3.52 -17.13 -4.61
N TYR A 95 4.71 -16.88 -5.16
CA TYR A 95 5.93 -17.64 -4.85
C TYR A 95 6.85 -16.97 -3.83
N ASN A 96 6.40 -15.89 -3.20
CA ASN A 96 7.14 -15.12 -2.18
C ASN A 96 8.53 -14.66 -2.65
N ILE A 97 8.60 -14.26 -3.90
CA ILE A 97 9.76 -13.64 -4.53
C ILE A 97 9.41 -12.21 -4.95
N THR A 98 10.42 -11.40 -5.20
CA THR A 98 10.23 -10.08 -5.80
C THR A 98 9.99 -10.21 -7.31
N VAL A 99 9.39 -9.19 -7.91
CA VAL A 99 9.25 -9.14 -9.37
C VAL A 99 10.64 -9.12 -10.04
N ASP A 100 11.63 -8.49 -9.41
CA ASP A 100 13.00 -8.46 -9.91
C ASP A 100 13.65 -9.84 -9.93
N GLU A 101 13.44 -10.66 -8.90
CA GLU A 101 13.89 -12.05 -8.87
C GLU A 101 13.20 -12.89 -9.93
N LEU A 102 11.89 -12.67 -10.13
CA LEU A 102 11.14 -13.34 -11.20
C LEU A 102 11.69 -12.96 -12.59
N VAL A 103 11.95 -11.68 -12.84
CA VAL A 103 12.52 -11.16 -14.08
C VAL A 103 13.95 -11.61 -14.27
N ALA A 104 14.74 -11.68 -13.20
CA ALA A 104 16.12 -12.19 -13.25
C ALA A 104 16.16 -13.68 -13.68
N ALA A 105 15.18 -14.48 -13.24
CA ALA A 105 15.04 -15.87 -13.61
C ALA A 105 14.43 -16.06 -15.03
N ASN A 106 13.89 -15.01 -15.63
CA ASN A 106 13.23 -15.00 -16.95
C ASN A 106 13.69 -13.78 -17.75
N PRO A 107 14.90 -13.81 -18.34
CA PRO A 107 15.51 -12.65 -18.99
C PRO A 107 14.67 -12.00 -20.10
N GLU A 108 13.80 -12.77 -20.76
CA GLU A 108 12.85 -12.30 -21.77
C GLU A 108 11.87 -11.25 -21.23
N MET A 109 11.58 -11.28 -19.93
CA MET A 109 10.69 -10.31 -19.27
C MET A 109 11.29 -8.90 -19.15
N LYS A 110 12.59 -8.74 -19.45
CA LYS A 110 13.26 -7.42 -19.45
C LYS A 110 12.92 -6.56 -20.67
N GLN A 111 12.29 -7.15 -21.68
CA GLN A 111 11.90 -6.41 -22.88
C GLN A 111 10.75 -5.45 -22.56
N ALA A 112 10.82 -4.23 -23.08
CA ALA A 112 9.87 -3.16 -22.76
C ALA A 112 8.41 -3.45 -23.17
N ASP A 113 8.22 -4.35 -24.12
CA ASP A 113 6.91 -4.78 -24.66
C ASP A 113 6.49 -6.18 -24.23
N TYR A 114 7.21 -6.80 -23.29
CA TYR A 114 6.92 -8.16 -22.84
C TYR A 114 5.54 -8.26 -22.20
N LYS A 115 4.75 -9.20 -22.68
CA LYS A 115 3.43 -9.53 -22.13
C LYS A 115 3.38 -11.01 -21.75
N LEU A 116 2.96 -11.29 -20.53
CA LEU A 116 2.67 -12.66 -20.10
C LEU A 116 1.60 -13.27 -20.99
N LYS A 117 1.92 -14.39 -21.63
CA LYS A 117 0.98 -15.14 -22.48
C LYS A 117 0.41 -16.31 -21.69
N LYS A 118 -0.92 -16.47 -21.68
CA LYS A 118 -1.57 -17.63 -21.07
C LYS A 118 -0.97 -18.92 -21.66
N GLY A 119 -0.60 -19.85 -20.77
CA GLY A 119 0.00 -21.13 -21.12
C GLY A 119 1.54 -21.10 -21.26
N SER A 120 2.20 -19.93 -21.22
CA SER A 120 3.65 -19.90 -21.16
C SER A 120 4.17 -20.41 -19.82
N ILE A 121 5.32 -21.04 -19.83
CA ILE A 121 6.01 -21.53 -18.63
C ILE A 121 7.07 -20.51 -18.27
N ILE A 122 7.06 -20.05 -17.04
CA ILE A 122 8.05 -19.12 -16.50
C ILE A 122 8.82 -19.79 -15.36
N ASN A 123 10.09 -19.47 -15.23
CA ASN A 123 10.95 -19.97 -14.17
C ASN A 123 10.71 -19.22 -12.89
N ILE A 124 10.47 -19.93 -11.81
CA ILE A 124 10.40 -19.36 -10.46
C ILE A 124 11.74 -19.66 -9.80
N PRO A 125 12.54 -18.65 -9.45
CA PRO A 125 13.80 -18.88 -8.78
C PRO A 125 13.55 -19.58 -7.45
N ALA A 126 14.40 -20.54 -7.12
CA ALA A 126 14.41 -21.11 -5.78
C ALA A 126 14.58 -19.97 -4.79
N VAL A 127 13.74 -19.91 -3.74
CA VAL A 127 13.96 -19.00 -2.63
C VAL A 127 15.25 -19.48 -1.95
N THR A 128 16.39 -19.04 -2.48
CA THR A 128 17.62 -19.19 -1.75
C THR A 128 17.44 -18.40 -0.48
N THR A 129 17.49 -19.07 0.66
CA THR A 129 17.76 -18.50 1.97
C THR A 129 19.22 -18.01 2.07
N ALA A 130 19.76 -17.52 0.98
CA ALA A 130 20.67 -16.43 1.07
C ALA A 130 19.78 -15.27 1.51
N SER A 131 19.86 -14.93 2.75
CA SER A 131 19.92 -13.58 3.24
C SER A 131 20.92 -12.78 2.39
N ASN A 132 20.50 -12.57 1.16
CA ASN A 132 20.86 -11.50 0.25
C ASN A 132 19.64 -10.53 0.26
N SER A 133 19.25 -10.11 1.43
CA SER A 133 19.72 -8.77 1.81
C SER A 133 21.12 -8.70 1.27
N PRO A 134 21.43 -7.84 0.23
CA PRO A 134 22.81 -7.53 0.04
C PRO A 134 23.27 -7.36 1.48
N THR A 135 24.24 -8.15 1.89
CA THR A 135 25.06 -7.76 3.02
C THR A 135 25.47 -6.39 2.55
N GLN A 136 24.63 -5.40 2.93
CA GLN A 136 25.11 -4.07 2.99
C GLN A 136 26.28 -4.28 3.92
N THR A 137 27.44 -4.43 3.33
CA THR A 137 28.65 -4.00 3.98
C THR A 137 28.20 -2.72 4.60
N ALA A 138 28.04 -2.74 5.93
CA ALA A 138 27.42 -1.64 6.66
C ALA A 138 28.18 -0.40 6.21
N THR A 139 27.67 0.23 5.17
CA THR A 139 28.19 1.53 4.71
C THR A 139 27.98 2.34 5.96
N PRO A 140 29.00 2.94 6.55
CA PRO A 140 28.87 3.65 7.81
C PRO A 140 27.65 4.52 7.64
N ILE A 141 26.64 4.34 8.52
CA ILE A 141 25.36 5.07 8.44
C ILE A 141 25.77 6.52 8.38
N SER A 142 25.60 7.16 7.23
CA SER A 142 26.03 8.55 7.04
C SER A 142 25.29 9.38 8.09
N LYS A 143 26.06 10.07 8.93
CA LYS A 143 25.45 11.01 9.87
C LYS A 143 24.93 12.25 9.17
N THR A 144 25.30 12.47 7.91
CA THR A 144 24.94 13.63 7.11
C THR A 144 24.06 13.21 5.94
N VAL A 145 22.96 13.90 5.70
CA VAL A 145 22.07 13.74 4.54
C VAL A 145 21.88 15.06 3.80
N GLY A 146 22.00 15.02 2.47
CA GLY A 146 21.75 16.18 1.59
C GLY A 146 20.37 16.11 0.96
N ILE A 147 19.55 17.13 1.17
CA ILE A 147 18.19 17.25 0.60
C ILE A 147 18.13 18.48 -0.27
N ALA A 148 17.75 18.32 -1.54
CA ALA A 148 17.50 19.42 -2.46
C ALA A 148 16.00 19.60 -2.72
N PHE A 149 15.50 20.82 -2.59
CA PHE A 149 14.13 21.18 -2.92
C PHE A 149 14.08 21.92 -4.27
N LEU A 150 13.21 21.45 -5.15
CA LEU A 150 12.82 22.12 -6.39
C LEU A 150 11.31 22.38 -6.29
N LEU A 151 10.93 23.51 -5.75
CA LEU A 151 9.53 23.86 -5.49
C LEU A 151 9.24 25.29 -5.96
N PRO A 152 8.05 25.60 -6.52
CA PRO A 152 7.66 26.93 -6.98
C PRO A 152 7.27 27.86 -5.82
N MET A 153 8.18 28.10 -4.88
CA MET A 153 7.92 28.86 -3.65
C MET A 153 7.64 30.35 -3.90
N LYS A 154 8.06 30.88 -5.05
CA LYS A 154 7.79 32.25 -5.47
C LYS A 154 6.60 32.40 -6.40
N ALA A 155 5.91 31.29 -6.72
CA ALA A 155 4.68 31.35 -7.49
C ALA A 155 3.61 32.13 -6.72
N THR A 156 2.79 32.89 -7.43
CA THR A 156 1.71 33.66 -6.84
C THR A 156 0.51 32.78 -6.52
N GLY A 157 -0.21 33.12 -5.44
CA GLY A 157 -1.42 32.41 -5.01
C GLY A 157 -1.15 31.03 -4.41
N VAL A 158 -2.16 30.17 -4.50
CA VAL A 158 -2.25 28.90 -3.78
C VAL A 158 -1.08 27.93 -4.05
N GLU A 159 -0.48 27.97 -5.24
CA GLU A 159 0.62 27.09 -5.60
C GLU A 159 1.89 27.41 -4.80
N GLY A 160 2.25 28.70 -4.73
CA GLY A 160 3.40 29.13 -3.93
C GLY A 160 3.15 28.94 -2.43
N GLU A 161 1.97 29.29 -1.96
CA GLU A 161 1.60 29.11 -0.55
C GLU A 161 1.69 27.65 -0.11
N ARG A 162 1.15 26.71 -0.89
CA ARG A 162 1.25 25.27 -0.65
C ARG A 162 2.70 24.78 -0.63
N SER A 163 3.51 25.26 -1.55
CA SER A 163 4.92 24.90 -1.66
C SER A 163 5.72 25.39 -0.45
N VAL A 164 5.48 26.63 -0.02
CA VAL A 164 6.11 27.21 1.17
C VAL A 164 5.67 26.47 2.44
N GLU A 165 4.38 26.18 2.58
CA GLU A 165 3.88 25.46 3.75
C GLU A 165 4.43 24.05 3.85
N PHE A 166 4.47 23.31 2.73
CA PHE A 166 5.10 22.00 2.67
C PHE A 166 6.56 22.05 3.11
N TYR A 167 7.32 23.00 2.60
CA TYR A 167 8.72 23.21 2.98
C TYR A 167 8.87 23.53 4.47
N ARG A 168 8.02 24.41 5.01
CA ARG A 168 8.02 24.75 6.44
C ARG A 168 7.79 23.52 7.31
N GLY A 169 6.80 22.69 6.98
CA GLY A 169 6.54 21.45 7.69
C GLY A 169 7.73 20.49 7.66
N PHE A 170 8.39 20.38 6.50
CA PHE A 170 9.62 19.58 6.37
C PHE A 170 10.72 20.10 7.30
N LEU A 171 10.94 21.41 7.35
CA LEU A 171 11.94 22.03 8.24
C LEU A 171 11.66 21.74 9.72
N MET A 172 10.40 21.78 10.15
CA MET A 172 10.03 21.47 11.55
C MET A 172 10.40 20.03 11.93
N ALA A 173 10.15 19.06 11.07
CA ALA A 173 10.54 17.69 11.33
C ALA A 173 12.06 17.49 11.24
N ALA A 174 12.72 18.16 10.29
CA ALA A 174 14.17 18.12 10.15
C ALA A 174 14.88 18.66 11.39
N ASP A 175 14.41 19.77 11.95
CA ASP A 175 14.96 20.33 13.19
C ASP A 175 14.83 19.36 14.36
N LYS A 176 13.66 18.76 14.53
CA LYS A 176 13.42 17.76 15.57
C LYS A 176 14.32 16.51 15.42
N LEU A 177 14.70 16.14 14.19
CA LEU A 177 15.50 14.95 13.90
C LEU A 177 17.00 15.23 13.82
N ARG A 178 17.41 16.50 13.80
CA ARG A 178 18.82 16.92 13.76
C ARG A 178 19.54 16.63 15.08
N ASP A 179 18.84 16.54 16.18
CA ASP A 179 19.39 16.18 17.48
C ASP A 179 20.06 14.79 17.41
N ASN A 180 21.13 14.59 18.18
CA ASN A 180 21.95 13.39 18.23
C ASN A 180 23.11 13.30 17.21
N GLY A 181 23.68 14.44 16.79
CA GLY A 181 24.85 14.47 15.91
C GLY A 181 24.56 14.02 14.48
N ARG A 182 23.36 14.29 14.01
CA ARG A 182 22.90 14.08 12.63
C ARG A 182 22.86 15.42 11.92
N ASP A 183 23.56 15.51 10.80
CA ASP A 183 23.62 16.70 9.96
C ASP A 183 22.65 16.60 8.78
N ILE A 184 21.90 17.65 8.54
CA ILE A 184 20.96 17.74 7.42
C ILE A 184 21.31 18.99 6.61
N ASN A 185 21.84 18.76 5.41
CA ASN A 185 22.14 19.84 4.46
C ASN A 185 20.96 20.05 3.55
N ILE A 186 20.39 21.26 3.57
CA ILE A 186 19.22 21.62 2.75
C ILE A 186 19.62 22.62 1.68
N TYR A 187 19.38 22.26 0.42
CA TYR A 187 19.58 23.09 -0.75
C TYR A 187 18.22 23.45 -1.32
N THR A 188 17.90 24.73 -1.40
CA THR A 188 16.56 25.18 -1.80
C THR A 188 16.63 25.98 -3.08
N TYR A 189 15.89 25.53 -4.10
CA TYR A 189 15.76 26.16 -5.40
C TYR A 189 14.31 26.51 -5.66
N ASN A 190 14.08 27.76 -6.13
CA ASN A 190 12.78 28.10 -6.65
C ASN A 190 12.63 27.50 -8.05
N GLU A 191 11.67 26.64 -8.21
CA GLU A 191 11.26 26.13 -9.51
C GLU A 191 10.35 27.16 -10.18
N ASP A 192 10.61 27.46 -11.44
CA ASP A 192 9.73 28.23 -12.31
C ASP A 192 9.51 27.47 -13.62
N ALA A 193 8.59 27.91 -14.45
CA ALA A 193 8.26 27.21 -15.69
C ALA A 193 9.35 27.35 -16.78
N ASN A 194 10.47 28.02 -16.47
CA ASN A 194 11.51 28.31 -17.43
C ASN A 194 12.56 27.20 -17.48
N GLN A 195 12.74 26.61 -18.65
CA GLN A 195 13.71 25.52 -18.88
C GLN A 195 15.17 25.94 -18.62
N SER A 196 15.54 27.20 -18.91
CA SER A 196 16.91 27.67 -18.66
C SER A 196 17.24 27.77 -17.17
N SER A 197 16.24 28.05 -16.33
CA SER A 197 16.37 28.00 -14.87
C SER A 197 16.62 26.59 -14.40
N LEU A 198 15.92 25.60 -14.96
CA LEU A 198 16.10 24.19 -14.62
C LEU A 198 17.51 23.70 -14.93
N VAL A 199 18.07 24.02 -16.10
CA VAL A 199 19.45 23.67 -16.47
C VAL A 199 20.44 24.24 -15.45
N THR A 200 20.24 25.49 -15.02
CA THR A 200 21.08 26.12 -14.00
C THR A 200 20.99 25.37 -12.67
N ILE A 201 19.79 24.96 -12.25
CA ILE A 201 19.58 24.19 -11.02
C ILE A 201 20.28 22.82 -11.12
N ILE A 202 20.11 22.10 -12.22
CA ILE A 202 20.75 20.78 -12.43
C ILE A 202 22.28 20.90 -12.35
N ASN A 203 22.88 21.94 -12.92
CA ASN A 203 24.33 22.16 -12.84
C ASN A 203 24.80 22.40 -11.38
N LYS A 204 24.01 23.09 -10.57
CA LYS A 204 24.29 23.21 -9.13
C LYS A 204 24.17 21.88 -8.40
N LEU A 205 23.13 21.09 -8.71
CA LEU A 205 22.93 19.77 -8.12
C LEU A 205 24.06 18.79 -8.42
N LYS A 206 24.67 18.86 -9.61
CA LYS A 206 25.88 18.08 -9.98
C LYS A 206 27.05 18.33 -9.03
N THR A 207 27.19 19.57 -8.55
CA THR A 207 28.26 19.97 -7.62
C THR A 207 27.91 19.61 -6.19
N GLN A 208 26.67 19.82 -5.77
CA GLN A 208 26.20 19.62 -4.39
C GLN A 208 25.98 18.14 -4.03
N LYS A 209 25.61 17.32 -5.04
CA LYS A 209 25.37 15.88 -4.91
C LYS A 209 24.44 15.54 -3.73
N PRO A 210 23.20 16.04 -3.74
CA PRO A 210 22.25 15.71 -2.68
C PRO A 210 21.92 14.21 -2.70
N ASP A 211 21.47 13.69 -1.57
CA ASP A 211 21.00 12.30 -1.47
C ASP A 211 19.55 12.15 -1.96
N VAL A 212 18.77 13.21 -1.82
CA VAL A 212 17.37 13.26 -2.26
C VAL A 212 17.07 14.60 -2.93
N ILE A 213 16.27 14.54 -4.01
CA ILE A 213 15.63 15.69 -4.64
C ILE A 213 14.14 15.61 -4.33
N ILE A 214 13.56 16.67 -3.76
CA ILE A 214 12.11 16.80 -3.51
C ILE A 214 11.58 17.83 -4.50
N GLY A 215 10.75 17.38 -5.40
CA GLY A 215 10.35 18.07 -6.62
C GLY A 215 10.87 17.31 -7.85
N PRO A 216 10.69 17.87 -9.05
CA PRO A 216 9.99 19.11 -9.35
C PRO A 216 8.47 19.01 -9.17
N VAL A 217 7.77 20.13 -9.25
CA VAL A 217 6.31 20.22 -9.21
C VAL A 217 5.73 20.33 -10.62
N TYR A 218 6.41 21.05 -11.53
CA TYR A 218 5.95 21.24 -12.89
C TYR A 218 6.17 20.01 -13.77
N PRO A 219 5.11 19.46 -14.42
CA PRO A 219 5.21 18.27 -15.26
C PRO A 219 6.24 18.37 -16.38
N ALA A 220 6.45 19.57 -16.93
CA ALA A 220 7.44 19.82 -17.97
C ALA A 220 8.87 19.46 -17.54
N HIS A 221 9.17 19.47 -16.25
CA HIS A 221 10.50 19.21 -15.71
C HIS A 221 10.71 17.75 -15.26
N PHE A 222 9.65 16.94 -15.19
CA PHE A 222 9.73 15.56 -14.65
C PHE A 222 10.74 14.71 -15.38
N THR A 223 10.76 14.75 -16.72
CA THR A 223 11.64 13.88 -17.52
C THR A 223 13.10 14.23 -17.31
N GLU A 224 13.43 15.52 -17.32
CA GLU A 224 14.83 15.97 -17.22
C GLU A 224 15.41 15.72 -15.82
N VAL A 225 14.63 16.02 -14.76
CA VAL A 225 15.06 15.77 -13.40
C VAL A 225 15.10 14.26 -13.10
N ALA A 226 14.18 13.46 -13.65
CA ALA A 226 14.20 12.01 -13.52
C ALA A 226 15.41 11.37 -14.19
N ASN A 227 15.79 11.83 -15.39
CA ASN A 227 17.00 11.38 -16.07
C ASN A 227 18.25 11.73 -15.26
N PHE A 228 18.34 12.95 -14.76
CA PHE A 228 19.44 13.38 -13.89
C PHE A 228 19.50 12.52 -12.61
N ALA A 229 18.38 12.30 -11.95
CA ALA A 229 18.31 11.47 -10.74
C ALA A 229 18.74 10.02 -11.01
N LYS A 230 18.36 9.46 -12.16
CA LYS A 230 18.75 8.13 -12.62
C LYS A 230 20.26 8.05 -12.89
N GLU A 231 20.82 9.00 -13.62
CA GLU A 231 22.25 9.07 -13.93
C GLU A 231 23.12 9.19 -12.67
N GLN A 232 22.70 10.03 -11.73
CA GLN A 232 23.45 10.30 -10.51
C GLN A 232 23.10 9.33 -9.36
N GLN A 233 22.16 8.39 -9.56
CA GLN A 233 21.64 7.47 -8.55
C GLN A 233 21.10 8.20 -7.30
N ILE A 234 20.44 9.35 -7.53
CA ILE A 234 19.82 10.19 -6.49
C ILE A 234 18.34 9.88 -6.43
N ARG A 235 17.79 9.75 -5.23
CA ARG A 235 16.34 9.58 -5.05
C ARG A 235 15.61 10.88 -5.40
N MET A 236 14.56 10.77 -6.20
CA MET A 236 13.68 11.88 -6.58
C MET A 236 12.28 11.63 -6.01
N VAL A 237 11.75 12.56 -5.24
CA VAL A 237 10.39 12.49 -4.68
C VAL A 237 9.54 13.56 -5.35
N VAL A 238 8.49 13.15 -6.07
CA VAL A 238 7.48 14.05 -6.63
C VAL A 238 6.37 14.24 -5.59
N PRO A 239 6.25 15.45 -4.96
CA PRO A 239 5.42 15.60 -3.78
C PRO A 239 3.93 15.74 -4.08
N PHE A 240 3.53 16.45 -5.14
CA PHE A 240 2.15 16.87 -5.34
C PHE A 240 1.45 16.21 -6.52
N SER A 241 2.19 15.73 -7.51
CA SER A 241 1.60 15.08 -8.69
C SER A 241 1.52 13.57 -8.54
N SER A 242 0.39 13.01 -8.95
CA SER A 242 0.23 11.57 -9.15
C SER A 242 0.42 11.13 -10.61
N LYS A 243 0.79 12.08 -11.50
CA LYS A 243 0.80 11.88 -12.96
C LYS A 243 2.21 11.76 -13.56
N ALA A 244 3.26 11.64 -12.73
CA ALA A 244 4.62 11.49 -13.24
C ALA A 244 4.81 10.04 -13.75
N TRP A 245 4.48 9.81 -15.02
CA TRP A 245 4.58 8.50 -15.69
C TRP A 245 6.00 7.93 -15.68
N GLN A 246 7.02 8.78 -15.52
CA GLN A 246 8.42 8.39 -15.40
C GLN A 246 8.66 7.41 -14.24
N VAL A 247 7.72 7.32 -13.30
CA VAL A 247 7.78 6.32 -12.22
C VAL A 247 7.82 4.89 -12.75
N HIS A 248 7.31 4.63 -13.94
CA HIS A 248 7.34 3.30 -14.54
C HIS A 248 8.72 2.90 -15.09
N THR A 249 9.62 3.85 -15.30
CA THR A 249 10.92 3.64 -15.95
C THR A 249 12.12 4.14 -15.16
N THR A 250 11.88 4.77 -14.02
CA THR A 250 12.91 5.41 -13.20
C THR A 250 12.90 4.87 -11.77
N PRO A 251 13.77 3.92 -11.42
CA PRO A 251 13.81 3.30 -10.09
C PRO A 251 14.05 4.29 -8.95
N GLN A 252 14.68 5.42 -9.23
CA GLN A 252 14.98 6.47 -8.26
C GLN A 252 13.76 7.33 -7.92
N LEU A 253 12.72 7.32 -8.78
CA LEU A 253 11.56 8.19 -8.61
C LEU A 253 10.57 7.61 -7.59
N CYS A 254 10.09 8.46 -6.69
CA CYS A 254 9.05 8.16 -5.73
C CYS A 254 7.88 9.12 -5.90
N LEU A 255 6.67 8.61 -6.08
CA LEU A 255 5.43 9.40 -6.03
C LEU A 255 4.91 9.44 -4.60
N LEU A 256 4.89 10.62 -4.00
CA LEU A 256 4.31 10.83 -2.68
C LEU A 256 2.79 10.80 -2.75
N ASN A 257 2.21 11.46 -3.76
CA ASN A 257 0.78 11.45 -4.03
C ASN A 257 0.43 10.20 -4.85
N THR A 258 -0.26 9.26 -4.22
CA THR A 258 -0.62 7.98 -4.82
C THR A 258 -1.62 8.16 -5.96
N PRO A 259 -1.36 7.64 -7.17
CA PRO A 259 -2.36 7.63 -8.23
C PRO A 259 -3.64 6.92 -7.77
N MET A 260 -4.80 7.47 -8.14
CA MET A 260 -6.11 6.98 -7.67
C MET A 260 -6.32 5.48 -7.92
N GLN A 261 -5.86 4.97 -9.05
CA GLN A 261 -5.94 3.54 -9.37
C GLN A 261 -5.22 2.66 -8.34
N TYR A 262 -4.07 3.08 -7.82
CA TYR A 262 -3.36 2.36 -6.77
C TYR A 262 -4.05 2.51 -5.43
N GLN A 263 -4.55 3.72 -5.09
CA GLN A 263 -5.34 3.90 -3.87
C GLN A 263 -6.56 2.97 -3.83
N GLN A 264 -7.26 2.82 -4.95
CA GLN A 264 -8.42 1.93 -5.08
C GLN A 264 -8.05 0.45 -4.90
N ILE A 265 -6.94 0.03 -5.48
CA ILE A 265 -6.42 -1.34 -5.33
C ILE A 265 -6.11 -1.62 -3.85
N PHE A 266 -5.36 -0.72 -3.20
CA PHE A 266 -4.98 -0.88 -1.80
C PHE A 266 -6.17 -0.76 -0.85
N ALA A 267 -7.15 0.11 -1.16
CA ALA A 267 -8.39 0.20 -0.41
C ALA A 267 -9.21 -1.09 -0.51
N ALA A 268 -9.29 -1.70 -1.68
CA ALA A 268 -9.97 -2.99 -1.85
C ALA A 268 -9.25 -4.14 -1.11
N ASP A 269 -7.91 -4.17 -1.12
CA ASP A 269 -7.14 -5.14 -0.33
C ASP A 269 -7.34 -4.95 1.18
N LEU A 270 -7.33 -3.70 1.64
CA LEU A 270 -7.59 -3.36 3.04
C LEU A 270 -9.04 -3.70 3.44
N PHE A 271 -10.01 -3.47 2.54
CA PHE A 271 -11.41 -3.83 2.75
C PHE A 271 -11.55 -5.33 3.06
N LEU A 272 -10.99 -6.20 2.23
CA LEU A 272 -11.01 -7.65 2.44
C LEU A 272 -10.34 -8.08 3.74
N LYS A 273 -9.31 -7.36 4.16
CA LYS A 273 -8.57 -7.65 5.39
C LYS A 273 -9.32 -7.23 6.65
N ILE A 274 -9.98 -6.07 6.63
CA ILE A 274 -10.69 -5.50 7.77
C ILE A 274 -12.08 -6.10 7.90
N PHE A 275 -12.84 -6.12 6.80
CA PHE A 275 -14.21 -6.62 6.81
C PHE A 275 -14.22 -8.13 6.56
N LYS A 276 -14.31 -8.89 7.64
CA LYS A 276 -14.55 -10.35 7.57
C LYS A 276 -16.03 -10.65 7.33
N ILE A 277 -16.65 -9.94 6.39
CA ILE A 277 -18.09 -10.04 6.10
C ILE A 277 -18.40 -11.17 5.12
N ARG A 278 -19.67 -11.59 5.14
CA ARG A 278 -20.21 -12.57 4.18
C ARG A 278 -21.26 -11.92 3.25
N ASN A 279 -21.56 -10.63 3.42
CA ASN A 279 -22.55 -9.90 2.65
C ASN A 279 -22.15 -8.44 2.45
N ALA A 280 -22.15 -7.98 1.21
CA ALA A 280 -21.96 -6.60 0.83
C ALA A 280 -23.11 -6.14 -0.07
N VAL A 281 -23.67 -4.97 0.20
CA VAL A 281 -24.74 -4.36 -0.59
C VAL A 281 -24.15 -3.19 -1.37
N PHE A 282 -24.16 -3.30 -2.70
CA PHE A 282 -23.80 -2.20 -3.56
C PHE A 282 -25.01 -1.32 -3.82
N MET A 283 -24.96 -0.09 -3.34
CA MET A 283 -26.03 0.87 -3.50
C MET A 283 -25.89 1.54 -4.87
N HIS A 284 -26.82 1.20 -5.78
CA HIS A 284 -26.88 1.82 -7.10
C HIS A 284 -27.58 3.16 -7.04
N ILE A 285 -26.96 4.17 -7.64
CA ILE A 285 -27.49 5.53 -7.73
C ILE A 285 -27.88 5.78 -9.17
N ASN A 286 -29.18 6.02 -9.39
CA ASN A 286 -29.76 6.18 -10.72
C ASN A 286 -28.99 7.24 -11.55
N ASN A 287 -28.79 6.95 -12.84
CA ASN A 287 -28.10 7.79 -13.82
C ASN A 287 -26.60 8.04 -13.54
N ALA A 288 -25.99 7.27 -12.66
CA ALA A 288 -24.54 7.33 -12.42
C ALA A 288 -23.82 6.16 -13.12
N ASN A 289 -22.68 6.44 -13.70
CA ASN A 289 -21.77 5.39 -14.16
C ASN A 289 -21.13 4.72 -12.94
N GLU A 290 -21.17 3.39 -12.90
CA GLU A 290 -20.52 2.65 -11.84
C GLU A 290 -19.01 2.97 -11.78
N GLN A 291 -18.54 3.33 -10.59
CA GLN A 291 -17.12 3.62 -10.35
C GLN A 291 -16.25 2.39 -10.61
N THR A 292 -15.11 2.60 -11.23
CA THR A 292 -14.11 1.53 -11.44
C THR A 292 -13.76 0.82 -10.13
N PHE A 293 -13.71 1.56 -9.03
CA PHE A 293 -13.47 1.00 -7.69
C PHE A 293 -14.52 -0.05 -7.29
N THR A 294 -15.82 0.26 -7.46
CA THR A 294 -16.90 -0.68 -7.10
C THR A 294 -16.88 -1.93 -7.96
N GLN A 295 -16.59 -1.81 -9.25
CA GLN A 295 -16.44 -2.97 -10.15
C GLN A 295 -15.28 -3.87 -9.69
N GLN A 296 -14.12 -3.29 -9.38
CA GLN A 296 -12.97 -4.03 -8.89
C GLN A 296 -13.26 -4.70 -7.54
N LEU A 297 -13.90 -3.97 -6.62
CA LEU A 297 -14.25 -4.50 -5.30
C LEU A 297 -15.24 -5.66 -5.40
N LYS A 298 -16.30 -5.53 -6.24
CA LYS A 298 -17.24 -6.64 -6.52
C LYS A 298 -16.53 -7.88 -7.01
N GLY A 299 -15.63 -7.74 -7.98
CA GLY A 299 -14.84 -8.85 -8.51
C GLY A 299 -14.02 -9.57 -7.43
N ARG A 300 -13.36 -8.80 -6.55
CA ARG A 300 -12.55 -9.34 -5.44
C ARG A 300 -13.40 -10.01 -4.36
N LEU A 301 -14.53 -9.41 -3.99
CA LEU A 301 -15.47 -9.97 -3.02
C LEU A 301 -16.05 -11.30 -3.52
N ASN A 302 -16.48 -11.35 -4.77
CA ASN A 302 -16.98 -12.58 -5.39
C ASN A 302 -15.92 -13.68 -5.42
N ALA A 303 -14.68 -13.34 -5.76
CA ALA A 303 -13.55 -14.28 -5.74
C ALA A 303 -13.24 -14.78 -4.31
N ALA A 304 -13.53 -13.98 -3.28
CA ALA A 304 -13.40 -14.35 -1.88
C ALA A 304 -14.64 -15.08 -1.29
N GLY A 305 -15.65 -15.40 -2.13
CA GLY A 305 -16.87 -16.08 -1.70
C GLY A 305 -17.83 -15.22 -0.86
N VAL A 306 -17.72 -13.89 -0.98
CA VAL A 306 -18.62 -12.94 -0.31
C VAL A 306 -19.84 -12.69 -1.21
N THR A 307 -21.04 -12.86 -0.66
CA THR A 307 -22.29 -12.57 -1.38
C THR A 307 -22.40 -11.06 -1.63
N THR A 308 -22.60 -10.67 -2.87
CA THR A 308 -22.81 -9.29 -3.27
C THR A 308 -24.23 -9.11 -3.79
N THR A 309 -24.91 -8.06 -3.33
CA THR A 309 -26.29 -7.73 -3.74
C THR A 309 -26.31 -6.27 -4.21
N VAL A 310 -27.08 -5.97 -5.25
CA VAL A 310 -27.31 -4.60 -5.70
C VAL A 310 -28.69 -4.13 -5.21
N CYS A 311 -28.75 -2.92 -4.68
CA CYS A 311 -29.97 -2.28 -4.25
C CYS A 311 -29.99 -0.83 -4.76
N ASN A 312 -31.09 -0.36 -5.33
CA ASN A 312 -31.20 1.02 -5.77
C ASN A 312 -31.41 1.97 -4.57
N LEU A 313 -30.86 3.17 -4.65
CA LEU A 313 -30.96 4.17 -3.59
C LEU A 313 -32.42 4.54 -3.28
N ASP A 314 -33.27 4.63 -4.30
CA ASP A 314 -34.70 4.99 -4.21
C ASP A 314 -35.66 3.81 -3.93
N ALA A 315 -35.10 2.58 -3.90
CA ALA A 315 -35.90 1.38 -3.65
C ALA A 315 -36.59 1.40 -2.27
N PRO A 316 -37.70 0.73 -2.04
CA PRO A 316 -38.32 0.63 -0.70
C PRO A 316 -37.34 0.09 0.34
N LEU A 317 -37.39 0.57 1.59
CA LEU A 317 -36.54 0.10 2.69
C LEU A 317 -36.63 -1.40 2.95
N THR A 318 -37.77 -2.01 2.61
CA THR A 318 -37.98 -3.46 2.66
C THR A 318 -37.06 -4.22 1.69
N GLN A 319 -36.73 -3.63 0.54
CA GLN A 319 -35.79 -4.24 -0.40
C GLN A 319 -34.34 -4.17 0.16
N LEU A 320 -33.94 -3.03 0.73
CA LEU A 320 -32.66 -2.92 1.43
C LEU A 320 -32.58 -3.91 2.60
N LYS A 321 -33.65 -4.05 3.39
CA LYS A 321 -33.75 -5.05 4.45
C LYS A 321 -33.51 -6.47 3.94
N SER A 322 -34.10 -6.83 2.80
CA SER A 322 -33.95 -8.16 2.20
C SER A 322 -32.53 -8.40 1.69
N ALA A 323 -31.83 -7.36 1.27
CA ALA A 323 -30.43 -7.42 0.86
C ALA A 323 -29.45 -7.53 2.06
N CYS A 324 -29.85 -7.08 3.24
CA CYS A 324 -29.02 -7.10 4.44
C CYS A 324 -29.10 -8.44 5.18
N ALA A 325 -27.99 -8.89 5.73
CA ALA A 325 -27.94 -10.11 6.54
C ALA A 325 -28.44 -9.86 7.97
N LYS A 326 -29.44 -10.63 8.43
CA LYS A 326 -29.93 -10.54 9.80
C LYS A 326 -28.85 -10.99 10.80
N ASN A 327 -28.64 -10.22 11.87
CA ASN A 327 -27.67 -10.50 12.94
C ASN A 327 -26.19 -10.58 12.49
N LYS A 328 -25.87 -10.11 11.29
CA LYS A 328 -24.50 -10.00 10.77
C LYS A 328 -24.29 -8.59 10.24
N GLN A 329 -23.05 -8.14 10.26
CA GLN A 329 -22.70 -6.88 9.66
C GLN A 329 -22.85 -6.95 8.13
N THR A 330 -23.51 -5.96 7.57
CA THR A 330 -23.61 -5.73 6.13
C THR A 330 -22.89 -4.42 5.82
N VAL A 331 -21.99 -4.42 4.86
CA VAL A 331 -21.36 -3.18 4.40
C VAL A 331 -22.06 -2.69 3.15
N ILE A 332 -22.52 -1.45 3.19
CA ILE A 332 -23.15 -0.75 2.06
C ILE A 332 -22.06 0.04 1.36
N VAL A 333 -21.90 -0.22 0.05
CA VAL A 333 -20.92 0.46 -0.80
C VAL A 333 -21.68 1.15 -1.93
N PRO A 334 -21.75 2.49 -1.97
CA PRO A 334 -22.37 3.18 -3.10
C PRO A 334 -21.48 3.06 -4.35
N ASP A 335 -22.09 2.99 -5.51
CA ASP A 335 -21.39 2.94 -6.79
C ASP A 335 -21.03 4.32 -7.36
N ASN A 336 -21.35 5.37 -6.61
CA ASN A 336 -21.05 6.76 -6.94
C ASN A 336 -20.45 7.48 -5.73
N SER A 337 -19.39 8.24 -5.97
CA SER A 337 -18.69 9.03 -4.95
C SER A 337 -19.15 10.50 -4.87
N ASP A 338 -20.11 10.92 -5.71
CA ASP A 338 -20.54 12.31 -5.81
C ASP A 338 -21.10 12.83 -4.47
N PRO A 339 -20.53 13.89 -3.90
CA PRO A 339 -21.04 14.49 -2.68
C PRO A 339 -22.48 14.99 -2.77
N ALA A 340 -23.00 15.30 -3.96
CA ALA A 340 -24.36 15.75 -4.15
C ALA A 340 -25.40 14.70 -3.71
N VAL A 341 -25.08 13.41 -3.88
CA VAL A 341 -25.96 12.30 -3.47
C VAL A 341 -25.67 11.77 -2.08
N LEU A 342 -24.55 12.18 -1.48
CA LEU A 342 -24.11 11.69 -0.16
C LEU A 342 -25.15 11.97 0.94
N ARG A 343 -25.76 13.17 0.94
CA ARG A 343 -26.79 13.51 1.92
C ARG A 343 -28.03 12.61 1.81
N GLN A 344 -28.46 12.30 0.58
CA GLN A 344 -29.60 11.41 0.34
C GLN A 344 -29.28 9.98 0.81
N LEU A 345 -28.08 9.52 0.55
CA LEU A 345 -27.61 8.21 0.98
C LEU A 345 -27.55 8.10 2.52
N LEU A 346 -26.98 9.09 3.19
CA LEU A 346 -26.88 9.13 4.65
C LEU A 346 -28.28 9.17 5.29
N GLU A 347 -29.19 10.01 4.78
CA GLU A 347 -30.58 10.07 5.24
C GLU A 347 -31.28 8.73 5.08
N ARG A 348 -31.06 8.07 3.95
CA ARG A 348 -31.59 6.74 3.66
C ARG A 348 -31.11 5.69 4.67
N ILE A 349 -29.83 5.70 5.00
CA ILE A 349 -29.24 4.76 5.99
C ILE A 349 -29.79 5.08 7.37
N LYS A 350 -29.92 6.34 7.76
CA LYS A 350 -30.51 6.75 9.04
C LYS A 350 -31.95 6.22 9.19
N GLN A 351 -32.78 6.40 8.15
CA GLN A 351 -34.14 5.86 8.13
C GLN A 351 -34.15 4.34 8.27
N PHE A 352 -33.24 3.66 7.56
CA PHE A 352 -33.10 2.22 7.67
C PHE A 352 -32.72 1.76 9.07
N CYS A 353 -31.71 2.38 9.68
CA CYS A 353 -31.27 2.07 11.04
C CYS A 353 -32.37 2.30 12.09
N ALA A 354 -33.14 3.40 11.93
CA ALA A 354 -34.26 3.70 12.82
C ALA A 354 -35.39 2.67 12.70
N GLN A 355 -35.74 2.28 11.46
CA GLN A 355 -36.84 1.34 11.21
C GLN A 355 -36.45 -0.13 11.52
N TYR A 356 -35.17 -0.49 11.34
CA TYR A 356 -34.68 -1.87 11.48
C TYR A 356 -33.47 -1.96 12.40
N PRO A 357 -33.56 -1.63 13.70
CA PRO A 357 -32.41 -1.54 14.62
C PRO A 357 -31.67 -2.86 14.89
N LYS A 358 -32.27 -4.00 14.50
CA LYS A 358 -31.65 -5.33 14.60
C LYS A 358 -30.67 -5.64 13.45
N TYR A 359 -30.64 -4.81 12.42
CA TYR A 359 -29.73 -4.95 11.29
C TYR A 359 -28.49 -4.06 11.53
N LYS A 360 -27.34 -4.67 11.49
CA LYS A 360 -26.06 -3.93 11.61
C LYS A 360 -25.56 -3.58 10.21
N VAL A 361 -25.55 -2.32 9.90
CA VAL A 361 -25.04 -1.82 8.63
C VAL A 361 -23.91 -0.83 8.86
N SER A 362 -22.94 -0.84 7.98
CA SER A 362 -21.88 0.15 7.91
C SER A 362 -21.82 0.71 6.50
N LEU A 363 -21.56 1.99 6.38
CA LEU A 363 -21.36 2.65 5.09
C LEU A 363 -19.86 2.67 4.76
N PHE A 364 -19.51 2.31 3.52
CA PHE A 364 -18.16 2.44 3.02
C PHE A 364 -18.10 3.55 1.97
N GLY A 365 -17.26 4.54 2.20
CA GLY A 365 -17.23 5.78 1.42
C GLY A 365 -15.87 6.11 0.81
N TYR A 366 -15.81 7.24 0.16
CA TYR A 366 -14.75 7.69 -0.72
C TYR A 366 -13.98 8.88 -0.14
N PRO A 367 -12.70 9.08 -0.53
CA PRO A 367 -11.85 10.14 0.04
C PRO A 367 -12.47 11.54 -0.01
N GLY A 368 -13.12 11.90 -1.13
CA GLY A 368 -13.75 13.23 -1.29
C GLY A 368 -14.88 13.54 -0.30
N TRP A 369 -15.38 12.54 0.43
CA TRP A 369 -16.37 12.78 1.47
C TRP A 369 -15.79 13.46 2.71
N LEU A 370 -14.48 13.34 2.93
CA LEU A 370 -13.79 14.02 4.02
C LEU A 370 -13.81 15.55 3.88
N ASP A 371 -13.97 16.08 2.67
CA ASP A 371 -14.11 17.51 2.43
C ASP A 371 -15.44 18.07 2.99
N HIS A 372 -16.40 17.18 3.28
CA HIS A 372 -17.70 17.49 3.87
C HIS A 372 -17.83 17.02 5.33
N GLU A 373 -16.75 16.53 5.91
CA GLU A 373 -16.72 15.90 7.23
C GLU A 373 -17.31 16.78 8.31
N GLN A 374 -16.94 18.05 8.37
CA GLN A 374 -17.43 18.98 9.40
C GLN A 374 -18.96 19.09 9.42
N ALA A 375 -19.59 19.10 8.25
CA ALA A 375 -21.04 19.23 8.12
C ALA A 375 -21.79 17.91 8.28
N LEU A 376 -21.14 16.76 8.05
CA LEU A 376 -21.78 15.44 7.96
C LEU A 376 -21.28 14.45 9.03
N ARG A 377 -20.43 14.89 9.95
CA ARG A 377 -19.79 14.03 10.97
C ARG A 377 -20.80 13.21 11.76
N GLU A 378 -21.87 13.84 12.24
CA GLU A 378 -22.90 13.15 12.99
C GLU A 378 -23.60 12.08 12.15
N ASP A 379 -23.84 12.36 10.89
CA ASP A 379 -24.46 11.41 9.96
C ASP A 379 -23.51 10.25 9.66
N PHE A 380 -22.19 10.51 9.55
CA PHE A 380 -21.18 9.47 9.42
C PHE A 380 -21.15 8.55 10.63
N HIS A 381 -21.26 9.10 11.84
CA HIS A 381 -21.34 8.29 13.06
C HIS A 381 -22.60 7.42 13.09
N VAL A 382 -23.76 7.96 12.75
CA VAL A 382 -25.02 7.19 12.71
C VAL A 382 -24.96 6.07 11.69
N ALA A 383 -24.30 6.29 10.54
CA ALA A 383 -24.17 5.31 9.47
C ALA A 383 -22.99 4.34 9.66
N ASP A 384 -22.26 4.40 10.79
CA ASP A 384 -21.08 3.58 11.07
C ASP A 384 -20.10 3.60 9.87
N THR A 385 -19.69 4.81 9.47
CA THR A 385 -19.08 5.06 8.16
C THR A 385 -17.58 4.81 8.18
N TYR A 386 -17.10 4.13 7.15
CA TYR A 386 -15.69 3.94 6.84
C TYR A 386 -15.34 4.69 5.57
N ILE A 387 -14.33 5.54 5.61
CA ILE A 387 -13.82 6.28 4.44
C ILE A 387 -12.37 5.91 4.22
N TYR A 388 -12.03 5.44 3.01
CA TYR A 388 -10.62 5.20 2.71
C TYR A 388 -9.90 6.49 2.31
N THR A 389 -8.67 6.65 2.77
CA THR A 389 -7.84 7.82 2.44
C THR A 389 -6.35 7.51 2.62
N ASN A 390 -5.50 8.29 1.97
CA ASN A 390 -4.05 8.28 2.19
C ASN A 390 -3.57 9.43 3.09
N ALA A 391 -4.47 10.33 3.46
CA ALA A 391 -4.19 11.46 4.34
C ALA A 391 -5.41 11.78 5.20
N PHE A 392 -5.24 11.84 6.52
CA PHE A 392 -6.34 12.18 7.43
C PHE A 392 -5.90 13.19 8.48
N TYR A 393 -6.47 14.37 8.42
CA TYR A 393 -6.31 15.39 9.45
C TYR A 393 -7.24 15.12 10.62
N ASN A 394 -6.68 14.70 11.77
CA ASN A 394 -7.45 14.53 13.00
C ASN A 394 -7.26 15.72 13.94
N PRO A 395 -8.19 16.69 13.99
CA PRO A 395 -8.03 17.90 14.81
C PRO A 395 -7.92 17.62 16.32
N TYR A 396 -8.34 16.43 16.76
CA TYR A 396 -8.25 16.00 18.17
C TYR A 396 -6.94 15.30 18.51
N SER A 397 -6.06 15.10 17.55
CA SER A 397 -4.74 14.50 17.77
C SER A 397 -3.83 15.47 18.52
N ARG A 398 -3.26 15.01 19.63
CA ARG A 398 -2.27 15.77 20.39
C ARG A 398 -1.07 16.18 19.52
N GLY A 399 -0.58 15.27 18.67
CA GLY A 399 0.55 15.57 17.79
C GLY A 399 0.25 16.68 16.79
N ILE A 400 -0.99 16.74 16.27
CA ILE A 400 -1.43 17.84 15.39
C ILE A 400 -1.56 19.16 16.15
N ALA A 401 -2.08 19.13 17.37
CA ALA A 401 -2.15 20.33 18.22
C ALA A 401 -0.74 20.89 18.53
N GLU A 402 0.21 20.02 18.86
CA GLU A 402 1.61 20.39 19.08
C GLU A 402 2.26 20.96 17.80
N PHE A 403 2.03 20.32 16.64
CA PHE A 403 2.50 20.82 15.34
C PHE A 403 1.95 22.24 15.06
N ASN A 404 0.65 22.44 15.19
CA ASN A 404 0.01 23.73 14.90
C ASN A 404 0.55 24.83 15.81
N ALA A 405 0.72 24.55 17.12
CA ALA A 405 1.29 25.49 18.07
C ALA A 405 2.74 25.88 17.72
N GLN A 406 3.56 24.88 17.37
CA GLN A 406 4.95 25.12 16.96
C GLN A 406 5.04 25.84 15.62
N TYR A 407 4.18 25.49 14.66
CA TYR A 407 4.11 26.17 13.34
C TYR A 407 3.80 27.66 13.53
N LYS A 408 2.80 27.98 14.35
CA LYS A 408 2.45 29.36 14.67
C LYS A 408 3.59 30.11 15.36
N ALA A 409 4.27 29.46 16.30
CA ALA A 409 5.41 30.05 16.99
C ALA A 409 6.60 30.34 16.05
N TRP A 410 6.86 29.48 15.07
CA TRP A 410 7.99 29.64 14.15
C TRP A 410 7.71 30.64 13.02
N PHE A 411 6.51 30.61 12.48
CA PHE A 411 6.20 31.32 11.23
C PHE A 411 5.22 32.48 11.38
N ASN A 412 4.73 32.71 12.61
CA ASN A 412 3.71 33.72 12.93
C ASN A 412 2.49 33.64 12.01
N ALA A 413 2.08 32.40 11.65
CA ALA A 413 0.97 32.09 10.76
C ALA A 413 0.29 30.81 11.21
N ASP A 414 -0.97 30.65 10.88
CA ASP A 414 -1.67 29.37 11.03
C ASP A 414 -1.47 28.52 9.73
N PRO A 415 -1.43 27.18 9.82
CA PRO A 415 -1.37 26.32 8.65
C PRO A 415 -2.57 26.53 7.71
N LEU A 416 -2.34 26.37 6.40
CA LEU A 416 -3.40 26.50 5.39
C LEU A 416 -4.51 25.45 5.60
N ASP A 417 -5.76 25.89 5.44
CA ASP A 417 -6.92 25.01 5.49
C ASP A 417 -7.20 24.38 4.11
N VAL A 418 -6.38 23.41 3.74
CA VAL A 418 -6.45 22.67 2.48
C VAL A 418 -6.33 21.17 2.73
N THR A 419 -6.86 20.36 1.83
CA THR A 419 -6.72 18.88 1.89
C THR A 419 -5.83 18.40 0.73
N PRO A 420 -4.74 17.63 1.02
CA PRO A 420 -4.13 17.41 2.35
C PRO A 420 -3.50 18.70 2.92
N ARG A 421 -3.33 18.75 4.24
CA ARG A 421 -2.59 19.84 4.92
C ARG A 421 -1.12 19.79 4.50
N MET A 422 -0.66 20.80 3.79
CA MET A 422 0.67 20.78 3.16
C MET A 422 1.81 20.79 4.17
N GLY A 423 1.68 21.53 5.27
CA GLY A 423 2.67 21.51 6.35
C GLY A 423 2.81 20.15 6.99
N LEU A 424 1.70 19.46 7.26
CA LEU A 424 1.73 18.10 7.80
C LEU A 424 2.31 17.11 6.78
N LEU A 425 2.00 17.25 5.49
CA LEU A 425 2.56 16.40 4.44
C LEU A 425 4.09 16.54 4.34
N GLY A 426 4.60 17.77 4.45
CA GLY A 426 6.03 18.03 4.51
C GLY A 426 6.69 17.44 5.75
N TYR A 427 6.05 17.58 6.90
CA TYR A 427 6.51 17.01 8.18
C TYR A 427 6.57 15.48 8.13
N ASP A 428 5.53 14.83 7.61
CA ASP A 428 5.45 13.38 7.49
C ASP A 428 6.48 12.85 6.51
N LEU A 429 6.69 13.53 5.36
CA LEU A 429 7.73 13.16 4.41
C LEU A 429 9.13 13.27 5.03
N ALA A 430 9.42 14.37 5.73
CA ALA A 430 10.70 14.55 6.41
C ALA A 430 10.93 13.45 7.45
N THR A 431 9.91 13.16 8.26
CA THR A 431 9.95 12.10 9.27
C THR A 431 10.28 10.75 8.63
N HIS A 432 9.60 10.39 7.55
CA HIS A 432 9.85 9.14 6.83
C HIS A 432 11.25 9.11 6.21
N LEU A 433 11.62 10.12 5.44
CA LEU A 433 12.89 10.15 4.72
C LEU A 433 14.08 10.16 5.68
N LEU A 434 14.08 11.08 6.66
CA LEU A 434 15.24 11.27 7.53
C LEU A 434 15.42 10.09 8.49
N GLN A 435 14.33 9.59 9.10
CA GLN A 435 14.43 8.38 9.92
C GLN A 435 14.88 7.18 9.09
N GLY A 436 14.40 7.05 7.85
CA GLY A 436 14.82 6.00 6.92
C GLY A 436 16.31 6.07 6.59
N PHE A 437 16.80 7.24 6.21
CA PHE A 437 18.23 7.47 5.95
C PHE A 437 19.11 7.15 7.15
N PHE A 438 18.73 7.66 8.32
CA PHE A 438 19.51 7.48 9.52
C PHE A 438 19.42 6.07 10.12
N THR A 439 18.45 5.25 9.71
CA THR A 439 18.29 3.88 10.19
C THR A 439 18.86 2.86 9.21
N TYR A 440 18.63 3.07 7.89
CA TYR A 440 18.91 2.07 6.85
C TYR A 440 19.91 2.57 5.80
N GLY A 441 20.36 3.83 5.87
CA GLY A 441 21.27 4.45 4.89
C GLY A 441 20.56 4.89 3.61
N LYS A 442 21.39 5.27 2.60
CA LYS A 442 20.89 5.87 1.34
C LYS A 442 19.97 4.99 0.52
N ASN A 443 20.08 3.69 0.67
CA ASN A 443 19.37 2.70 -0.15
C ASN A 443 18.09 2.20 0.50
N PHE A 444 17.61 2.81 1.61
CA PHE A 444 16.31 2.43 2.12
C PHE A 444 15.22 2.71 1.08
N THR A 445 14.29 1.79 0.89
CA THR A 445 13.29 1.89 -0.17
C THR A 445 11.88 1.60 0.33
N THR A 446 11.60 0.34 0.57
CA THR A 446 10.25 -0.15 0.91
C THR A 446 10.04 -0.41 2.40
N GLN A 447 11.10 -0.26 3.20
CA GLN A 447 10.98 -0.43 4.65
C GLN A 447 10.08 0.66 5.23
N ARG A 448 9.27 0.27 6.20
CA ARG A 448 8.54 1.23 7.00
C ARG A 448 9.55 2.02 7.83
N ALA A 449 9.91 3.18 7.33
CA ALA A 449 10.79 4.09 8.01
C ALA A 449 9.94 5.17 8.69
N GLY A 450 10.16 5.34 9.98
CA GLY A 450 9.55 6.43 10.71
C GLY A 450 8.30 6.06 11.52
N THR A 451 8.25 6.66 12.68
CA THR A 451 7.10 6.72 13.58
C THR A 451 6.81 8.17 13.91
N GLY A 452 5.57 8.49 14.23
CA GLY A 452 5.18 9.86 14.59
C GLY A 452 4.77 10.74 13.42
N MET A 453 4.39 10.14 12.29
CA MET A 453 3.67 10.83 11.23
C MET A 453 2.29 11.25 11.72
N LEU A 454 1.82 12.40 11.26
CA LEU A 454 0.66 13.08 11.82
C LEU A 454 -0.59 12.95 10.98
N GLN A 455 -0.46 12.97 9.64
CA GLN A 455 -1.55 12.96 8.70
C GLN A 455 -1.50 11.75 7.76
N SER A 456 -0.31 11.44 7.24
CA SER A 456 -0.11 10.47 6.17
C SER A 456 0.90 9.42 6.59
N ASP A 457 0.49 8.17 6.71
CA ASP A 457 1.45 7.06 6.78
C ASP A 457 2.17 6.94 5.42
N MET A 458 3.44 6.60 5.43
CA MET A 458 4.22 6.47 4.20
C MET A 458 4.76 5.07 4.06
N ARG A 459 4.28 4.40 3.02
CA ARG A 459 4.74 3.08 2.60
C ARG A 459 4.94 3.12 1.11
N PHE A 460 6.12 2.83 0.67
CA PHE A 460 6.42 2.83 -0.75
C PHE A 460 6.50 1.41 -1.27
N ALA A 461 5.91 1.18 -2.43
CA ALA A 461 5.99 -0.08 -3.16
C ALA A 461 6.43 0.19 -4.60
N ALA A 462 7.20 -0.73 -5.17
CA ALA A 462 7.58 -0.65 -6.57
C ALA A 462 6.36 -0.76 -7.48
N THR A 463 6.34 0.02 -8.56
CA THR A 463 5.27 -0.04 -9.56
C THR A 463 5.38 -1.31 -10.39
N GLU A 464 6.60 -1.65 -10.80
CA GLU A 464 6.96 -2.79 -11.64
C GLU A 464 8.47 -3.03 -11.59
N ALA A 465 8.95 -4.10 -12.23
CA ALA A 465 10.38 -4.38 -12.33
C ALA A 465 11.12 -3.24 -13.04
N GLY A 466 12.12 -2.67 -12.38
CA GLY A 466 12.87 -1.52 -12.90
C GLY A 466 12.13 -0.18 -12.84
N GLY A 467 10.92 -0.16 -12.29
CA GLY A 467 10.15 1.06 -12.03
C GLY A 467 10.52 1.70 -10.69
N GLY A 468 10.00 2.91 -10.48
CA GLY A 468 10.11 3.64 -9.24
C GLY A 468 9.06 3.21 -8.21
N LEU A 469 8.88 4.01 -7.20
CA LEU A 469 8.06 3.72 -6.04
C LEU A 469 6.81 4.61 -6.01
N VAL A 470 5.69 4.04 -5.57
CA VAL A 470 4.49 4.81 -5.23
C VAL A 470 4.17 4.63 -3.75
N ASN A 471 3.71 5.70 -3.13
CA ASN A 471 3.15 5.58 -1.79
C ASN A 471 1.88 4.73 -1.86
N ASN A 472 1.85 3.62 -1.14
CA ASN A 472 0.72 2.68 -1.12
C ASN A 472 -0.02 2.67 0.22
N SER A 473 0.25 3.65 1.07
CA SER A 473 -0.46 3.75 2.34
C SER A 473 -1.91 4.16 2.11
N VAL A 474 -2.81 3.34 2.62
CA VAL A 474 -4.24 3.62 2.69
C VAL A 474 -4.73 3.26 4.08
N SER A 475 -5.51 4.14 4.67
CA SER A 475 -6.19 3.94 5.94
C SER A 475 -7.69 3.97 5.72
N PHE A 476 -8.43 3.33 6.61
CA PHE A 476 -9.87 3.58 6.75
C PHE A 476 -10.11 4.45 7.98
N ILE A 477 -10.81 5.54 7.78
CA ILE A 477 -11.29 6.38 8.86
C ILE A 477 -12.69 5.89 9.21
N HIS A 478 -12.82 5.37 10.42
CA HIS A 478 -14.06 4.79 10.92
C HIS A 478 -14.74 5.73 11.90
N TYR A 479 -15.88 6.25 11.50
CA TYR A 479 -16.79 7.04 12.34
C TYR A 479 -17.75 6.10 13.06
N LYS A 480 -17.41 5.74 14.31
CA LYS A 480 -18.13 4.74 15.09
C LYS A 480 -19.42 5.29 15.68
N ASN A 481 -20.41 4.43 15.91
CA ASN A 481 -21.67 4.80 16.53
C ASN A 481 -21.53 5.38 17.96
N ASP A 482 -20.40 5.10 18.64
CA ASP A 482 -20.06 5.67 19.95
C ASP A 482 -19.47 7.08 19.87
N ARG A 483 -19.46 7.70 18.67
CA ARG A 483 -18.92 9.02 18.36
C ARG A 483 -17.41 9.14 18.47
N THR A 484 -16.70 8.04 18.51
CA THR A 484 -15.24 8.02 18.35
C THR A 484 -14.84 7.87 16.89
N ILE A 485 -13.67 8.40 16.55
CA ILE A 485 -13.06 8.25 15.22
C ILE A 485 -11.82 7.37 15.39
N GLU A 486 -11.75 6.33 14.59
CA GLU A 486 -10.63 5.38 14.59
C GLU A 486 -9.97 5.34 13.21
N GLN A 487 -8.64 5.39 13.17
CA GLN A 487 -7.88 5.19 11.95
C GLN A 487 -7.36 3.76 11.88
N LEU A 488 -7.91 2.98 10.97
CA LEU A 488 -7.54 1.60 10.71
C LEU A 488 -6.52 1.54 9.57
N GLN A 489 -5.35 0.97 9.85
CA GLN A 489 -4.27 0.84 8.87
C GLN A 489 -4.01 -0.63 8.55
N SER A 490 -3.49 -0.92 7.37
CA SER A 490 -2.91 -2.22 7.06
C SER A 490 -1.62 -2.39 7.88
N ARG A 491 -1.67 -3.14 8.95
CA ARG A 491 -0.47 -3.56 9.70
C ARG A 491 0.32 -4.59 8.91
#